data_168fd7b3ac3061e28ee74805b8d0bf2d
#
_entry.id   168fd7b3ac3061e28ee74805b8d0bf2d
#
_cell.length_a   1.000
_cell.length_b   1.000
_cell.length_c   1.000
_cell.angle_alpha   90.00
_cell.angle_beta   90.00
_cell.angle_gamma   90.00
#
_symmetry.space_group_name_H-M   'P 1'
#
loop_
_entity.id
_entity.type
_entity.pdbx_description
1 polymer ?
#
loop_
_entity_poly.entity_id
_entity_poly.type
_entity_poly.pdbx_seq_one_letter_code
_entity_poly.pdbx_strand_id
1 'polypeptide(L)'
;SSKQRERIATYRKRRSGSALQRTFKLAYEYIANLYMVESSFLSDLRHKIIYADHFDEHREFWRRELAHHLEASKEEGLLLPEIEGASFADRILETILELRLNNATREEVYLFCRTILRGAATRQGIERIDRKR
;
A
#
# COMPACT_ATOMS: atom_id res chain seq x y z
N SER A 1 10.66 16.76 -4.51
CA SER A 1 11.07 18.12 -4.10
C SER A 1 10.44 18.48 -2.77
N SER A 2 11.00 19.50 -2.10
CA SER A 2 10.45 19.94 -0.82
C SER A 2 9.04 20.50 -0.95
N LYS A 3 8.73 21.18 -2.05
CA LYS A 3 7.38 21.68 -2.30
C LYS A 3 6.36 20.57 -2.43
N GLN A 4 6.72 19.47 -3.08
CA GLN A 4 5.83 18.32 -3.19
C GLN A 4 5.59 17.68 -1.83
N ARG A 5 6.63 17.59 -1.01
CA ARG A 5 6.50 17.05 0.34
C ARG A 5 5.60 17.94 1.19
N GLU A 6 5.73 19.24 1.08
CA GLU A 6 4.87 20.18 1.80
C GLU A 6 3.41 20.06 1.37
N ARG A 7 3.16 19.90 0.07
CA ARG A 7 1.81 19.70 -0.44
C ARG A 7 1.19 18.42 0.09
N ILE A 8 1.96 17.34 0.11
CA ILE A 8 1.50 16.05 0.64
C ILE A 8 1.19 16.19 2.12
N ALA A 9 2.07 16.81 2.89
CA ALA A 9 1.86 17.01 4.32
C ALA A 9 0.61 17.86 4.59
N THR A 10 0.42 18.94 3.83
CA THR A 10 -0.75 19.80 3.96
C THR A 10 -2.03 19.05 3.58
N TYR A 11 -1.99 18.28 2.52
CA TYR A 11 -3.12 17.45 2.08
C TYR A 11 -3.51 16.46 3.19
N ARG A 12 -2.52 15.80 3.78
CA ARG A 12 -2.77 14.85 4.88
C ARG A 12 -3.46 15.51 6.06
N LYS A 13 -3.05 16.72 6.41
CA LYS A 13 -3.64 17.46 7.53
C LYS A 13 -5.07 17.91 7.24
N ARG A 14 -5.32 18.33 6.02
CA ARG A 14 -6.64 18.87 5.64
C ARG A 14 -7.69 17.78 5.42
N ARG A 15 -7.26 16.60 5.01
CA ARG A 15 -8.17 15.49 4.81
C ARG A 15 -8.50 14.85 6.14
N SER A 16 -9.78 14.87 6.49
CA SER A 16 -10.26 14.36 7.76
C SER A 16 -10.33 12.83 7.82
N GLY A 17 -9.85 12.14 6.82
CA GLY A 17 -9.86 10.68 6.80
C GLY A 17 -8.91 10.08 7.83
N SER A 18 -9.21 8.88 8.27
CA SER A 18 -8.34 8.16 9.18
C SER A 18 -7.05 7.72 8.46
N ALA A 19 -6.03 7.41 9.26
CA ALA A 19 -4.80 6.84 8.71
C ALA A 19 -5.08 5.53 7.97
N LEU A 20 -6.06 4.76 8.44
CA LEU A 20 -6.45 3.52 7.79
C LEU A 20 -7.04 3.75 6.40
N GLN A 21 -7.85 4.80 6.24
CA GLN A 21 -8.37 5.18 4.91
C GLN A 21 -7.23 5.55 3.97
N ARG A 22 -6.23 6.27 4.47
CA ARG A 22 -5.05 6.64 3.68
C ARG A 22 -4.22 5.41 3.32
N THR A 23 -4.14 4.43 4.23
CA THR A 23 -3.46 3.16 3.98
C THR A 23 -4.11 2.43 2.80
N PHE A 24 -5.45 2.32 2.82
CA PHE A 24 -6.20 1.70 1.72
C PHE A 24 -5.99 2.45 0.42
N LYS A 25 -6.10 3.76 0.46
CA LYS A 25 -5.94 4.59 -0.74
C LYS A 25 -4.57 4.38 -1.38
N LEU A 26 -3.53 4.38 -0.55
CA LEU A 26 -2.16 4.19 -1.04
C LEU A 26 -1.97 2.80 -1.65
N ALA A 27 -2.45 1.77 -0.96
CA ALA A 27 -2.33 0.40 -1.46
C ALA A 27 -3.08 0.23 -2.79
N TYR A 28 -4.28 0.80 -2.88
CA TYR A 28 -5.08 0.72 -4.11
C TYR A 28 -4.42 1.50 -5.25
N GLU A 29 -3.78 2.62 -4.98
CA GLU A 29 -3.02 3.35 -5.99
C GLU A 29 -1.84 2.52 -6.51
N TYR A 30 -1.15 1.82 -5.63
CA TYR A 30 -0.07 0.93 -6.03
C TYR A 30 -0.60 -0.17 -6.97
N ILE A 31 -1.73 -0.78 -6.61
CA ILE A 31 -2.36 -1.80 -7.43
C ILE A 31 -2.73 -1.22 -8.81
N ALA A 32 -3.37 -0.06 -8.82
CA ALA A 32 -3.77 0.58 -10.07
C ALA A 32 -2.57 0.83 -10.97
N ASN A 33 -1.47 1.32 -10.39
CA ASN A 33 -0.24 1.56 -11.15
C ASN A 33 0.31 0.29 -11.77
N LEU A 34 0.29 -0.82 -11.03
CA LEU A 34 0.78 -2.08 -11.57
C LEU A 34 -0.05 -2.57 -12.76
N TYR A 35 -1.35 -2.29 -12.77
CA TYR A 35 -2.22 -2.74 -13.85
C TYR A 35 -2.23 -1.80 -15.04
N MET A 36 -1.57 -0.65 -14.93
CA MET A 36 -1.33 0.25 -16.06
C MET A 36 -0.11 -0.15 -16.87
N VAL A 37 0.75 -1.01 -16.31
CA VAL A 37 2.00 -1.45 -16.94
C VAL A 37 1.81 -2.85 -17.49
N GLU A 38 2.37 -3.11 -18.68
CA GLU A 38 2.34 -4.45 -19.25
C GLU A 38 3.04 -5.46 -18.36
N SER A 39 2.46 -6.66 -18.26
CA SER A 39 2.98 -7.72 -17.41
C SER A 39 4.42 -8.11 -17.76
N SER A 40 4.71 -8.21 -19.06
CA SER A 40 6.08 -8.54 -19.51
C SER A 40 7.09 -7.47 -19.09
N PHE A 41 6.69 -6.20 -19.15
CA PHE A 41 7.57 -5.09 -18.75
C PHE A 41 7.82 -5.12 -17.23
N LEU A 42 6.79 -5.41 -16.44
CA LEU A 42 6.96 -5.56 -14.99
C LEU A 42 7.92 -6.69 -14.64
N SER A 43 7.79 -7.82 -15.34
CA SER A 43 8.68 -8.94 -15.12
C SER A 43 10.12 -8.58 -15.46
N ASP A 44 10.32 -7.85 -16.56
CA ASP A 44 11.65 -7.36 -16.95
C ASP A 44 12.23 -6.40 -15.91
N LEU A 45 11.43 -5.47 -15.40
CA LEU A 45 11.86 -4.53 -14.37
C LEU A 45 12.35 -5.27 -13.12
N ARG A 46 11.63 -6.32 -12.75
CA ARG A 46 11.98 -7.11 -11.56
C ARG A 46 13.24 -7.93 -11.73
N HIS A 47 13.42 -8.55 -12.90
CA HIS A 47 14.44 -9.60 -13.07
C HIS A 47 15.69 -9.16 -13.81
N LYS A 48 15.66 -8.03 -14.53
CA LYS A 48 16.83 -7.57 -15.28
C LYS A 48 17.68 -6.63 -14.46
N ILE A 49 18.98 -6.91 -14.43
CA ILE A 49 19.95 -6.14 -13.64
C ILE A 49 19.95 -4.66 -14.01
N ILE A 50 19.75 -4.32 -15.29
CA ILE A 50 19.81 -2.93 -15.73
C ILE A 50 18.70 -2.06 -15.14
N TYR A 51 17.61 -2.69 -14.66
CA TYR A 51 16.48 -1.97 -14.06
C TYR A 51 16.46 -2.07 -12.54
N ALA A 52 17.41 -2.79 -11.93
CA ALA A 52 17.34 -3.11 -10.50
C ALA A 52 17.26 -1.87 -9.62
N ASP A 53 18.10 -0.86 -9.90
CA ASP A 53 18.13 0.36 -9.07
C ASP A 53 16.82 1.12 -9.13
N HIS A 54 16.25 1.28 -10.33
CA HIS A 54 14.95 1.95 -10.49
C HIS A 54 13.84 1.20 -9.78
N PHE A 55 13.83 -0.11 -9.90
CA PHE A 55 12.83 -0.94 -9.26
C PHE A 55 12.94 -0.82 -7.74
N ASP A 56 14.16 -0.89 -7.21
CA ASP A 56 14.39 -0.83 -5.77
C ASP A 56 14.01 0.53 -5.19
N GLU A 57 14.34 1.63 -5.89
CA GLU A 57 13.97 2.97 -5.45
C GLU A 57 12.45 3.16 -5.43
N HIS A 58 11.77 2.71 -6.48
CA HIS A 58 10.33 2.80 -6.59
C HIS A 58 9.64 1.99 -5.49
N ARG A 59 10.10 0.76 -5.31
CA ARG A 59 9.60 -0.13 -4.26
C ARG A 59 9.81 0.48 -2.87
N GLU A 60 10.98 1.03 -2.62
CA GLU A 60 11.31 1.64 -1.33
C GLU A 60 10.42 2.82 -1.03
N PHE A 61 10.11 3.64 -2.03
CA PHE A 61 9.17 4.76 -1.86
C PHE A 61 7.81 4.26 -1.39
N TRP A 62 7.23 3.28 -2.09
CA TRP A 62 5.91 2.75 -1.73
C TRP A 62 5.93 2.06 -0.37
N ARG A 63 6.98 1.31 -0.09
CA ARG A 63 7.13 0.62 1.19
C ARG A 63 7.16 1.62 2.34
N ARG A 64 7.93 2.67 2.18
CA ARG A 64 8.09 3.69 3.22
C ARG A 64 6.78 4.43 3.49
N GLU A 65 6.09 4.82 2.41
CA GLU A 65 4.81 5.52 2.55
C GLU A 65 3.75 4.62 3.16
N LEU A 66 3.66 3.39 2.73
CA LEU A 66 2.69 2.45 3.28
C LEU A 66 2.98 2.17 4.75
N ALA A 67 4.25 1.94 5.09
CA ALA A 67 4.65 1.71 6.47
C ALA A 67 4.27 2.89 7.37
N HIS A 68 4.46 4.11 6.89
CA HIS A 68 4.10 5.31 7.65
C HIS A 68 2.60 5.32 8.00
N HIS A 69 1.75 5.03 7.02
CA HIS A 69 0.30 5.02 7.25
C HIS A 69 -0.14 3.85 8.11
N LEU A 70 0.54 2.71 8.00
CA LEU A 70 0.26 1.56 8.88
C LEU A 70 0.58 1.90 10.33
N GLU A 71 1.74 2.53 10.58
CA GLU A 71 2.11 2.93 11.94
C GLU A 71 1.14 3.98 12.50
N ALA A 72 0.75 4.94 11.66
CA ALA A 72 -0.24 5.94 12.07
C ALA A 72 -1.59 5.29 12.39
N SER A 73 -1.98 4.26 11.64
CA SER A 73 -3.22 3.53 11.90
C SER A 73 -3.18 2.81 13.24
N LYS A 74 -2.02 2.29 13.63
CA LYS A 74 -1.85 1.69 14.96
C LYS A 74 -2.03 2.74 16.04
N GLU A 75 -1.44 3.91 15.88
CA GLU A 75 -1.56 4.99 16.85
C GLU A 75 -3.00 5.45 17.02
N GLU A 76 -3.80 5.38 15.96
CA GLU A 76 -5.23 5.70 16.01
C GLU A 76 -6.07 4.56 16.57
N GLY A 77 -5.46 3.43 16.93
CA GLY A 77 -6.18 2.28 17.47
C GLY A 77 -6.96 1.48 16.44
N LEU A 78 -6.63 1.63 15.16
CA LEU A 78 -7.36 0.99 14.06
C LEU A 78 -6.67 -0.27 13.55
N LEU A 79 -5.37 -0.44 13.82
CA LEU A 79 -4.63 -1.66 13.50
C LEU A 79 -4.07 -2.29 14.77
N LEU A 80 -3.93 -3.61 14.73
CA LEU A 80 -3.39 -4.36 15.85
C LEU A 80 -1.98 -3.90 16.19
N PRO A 81 -1.68 -3.71 17.49
CA PRO A 81 -0.35 -3.20 17.89
C PRO A 81 0.81 -4.15 17.55
N GLU A 82 0.52 -5.43 17.36
CA GLU A 82 1.54 -6.42 17.00
C GLU A 82 2.06 -6.24 15.57
N ILE A 83 1.32 -5.51 14.72
CA ILE A 83 1.72 -5.30 13.34
C ILE A 83 2.95 -4.39 13.31
N GLU A 84 4.02 -4.85 12.67
CA GLU A 84 5.21 -4.02 12.46
C GLU A 84 5.09 -3.44 11.07
N GLY A 85 4.93 -2.11 10.98
CA GLY A 85 4.53 -1.43 9.75
C GLY A 85 5.46 -1.66 8.58
N ALA A 86 6.77 -1.59 8.80
CA ALA A 86 7.73 -1.73 7.70
C ALA A 86 7.72 -3.12 7.08
N SER A 87 7.75 -4.16 7.91
CA SER A 87 7.75 -5.52 7.37
C SER A 87 6.40 -5.90 6.80
N PHE A 88 5.31 -5.43 7.39
CA PHE A 88 3.97 -5.70 6.86
C PHE A 88 3.77 -5.01 5.50
N ALA A 89 4.21 -3.77 5.38
CA ALA A 89 4.17 -3.05 4.11
C ALA A 89 4.94 -3.78 3.03
N ASP A 90 6.13 -4.24 3.35
CA ASP A 90 6.97 -4.96 2.40
C ASP A 90 6.28 -6.24 1.91
N ARG A 91 5.68 -7.00 2.82
CA ARG A 91 4.97 -8.22 2.46
C ARG A 91 3.72 -7.97 1.62
N ILE A 92 2.97 -6.93 1.95
CA ILE A 92 1.79 -6.57 1.16
C ILE A 92 2.20 -6.21 -0.28
N LEU A 93 3.17 -5.33 -0.42
CA LEU A 93 3.59 -4.87 -1.74
C LEU A 93 4.20 -6.00 -2.57
N GLU A 94 5.02 -6.84 -1.94
CA GLU A 94 5.62 -7.99 -2.63
C GLU A 94 4.56 -8.98 -3.09
N THR A 95 3.60 -9.27 -2.24
CA THR A 95 2.53 -10.21 -2.60
C THR A 95 1.65 -9.66 -3.72
N ILE A 96 1.34 -8.37 -3.67
CA ILE A 96 0.57 -7.73 -4.74
C ILE A 96 1.31 -7.86 -6.08
N LEU A 97 2.60 -7.59 -6.08
CA LEU A 97 3.41 -7.71 -7.29
C LEU A 97 3.42 -9.14 -7.82
N GLU A 98 3.61 -10.11 -6.94
CA GLU A 98 3.59 -11.53 -7.35
C GLU A 98 2.25 -11.95 -7.91
N LEU A 99 1.16 -11.52 -7.29
CA LEU A 99 -0.18 -11.81 -7.81
C LEU A 99 -0.35 -11.22 -9.21
N ARG A 100 0.08 -9.99 -9.41
CA ARG A 100 0.01 -9.35 -10.72
C ARG A 100 0.81 -10.13 -11.75
N LEU A 101 2.02 -10.55 -11.41
CA LEU A 101 2.89 -11.30 -12.33
C LEU A 101 2.37 -12.70 -12.61
N ASN A 102 1.53 -13.25 -11.75
CA ASN A 102 0.90 -14.56 -11.93
C ASN A 102 -0.51 -14.45 -12.50
N ASN A 103 -0.82 -13.34 -13.14
CA ASN A 103 -2.04 -13.13 -13.91
C ASN A 103 -3.33 -13.03 -13.06
N ALA A 104 -3.22 -12.70 -11.78
CA ALA A 104 -4.41 -12.38 -10.99
C ALA A 104 -5.09 -11.14 -11.59
N THR A 105 -6.41 -11.09 -11.55
CA THR A 105 -7.13 -9.91 -12.01
C THR A 105 -6.98 -8.78 -11.01
N ARG A 106 -7.18 -7.56 -11.47
CA ARG A 106 -7.11 -6.39 -10.59
C ARG A 106 -8.10 -6.52 -9.43
N GLU A 107 -9.31 -7.00 -9.71
CA GLU A 107 -10.35 -7.22 -8.70
C GLU A 107 -9.92 -8.21 -7.63
N GLU A 108 -9.27 -9.29 -8.04
CA GLU A 108 -8.74 -10.28 -7.11
C GLU A 108 -7.68 -9.68 -6.18
N VAL A 109 -6.83 -8.81 -6.73
CA VAL A 109 -5.77 -8.17 -5.94
C VAL A 109 -6.36 -7.15 -4.97
N TYR A 110 -7.37 -6.39 -5.39
CA TYR A 110 -8.07 -5.47 -4.49
C TYR A 110 -8.71 -6.24 -3.33
N LEU A 111 -9.35 -7.36 -3.63
CA LEU A 111 -9.97 -8.19 -2.59
C LEU A 111 -8.93 -8.75 -1.63
N PHE A 112 -7.80 -9.22 -2.15
CA PHE A 112 -6.70 -9.70 -1.32
C PHE A 112 -6.24 -8.61 -0.36
N CYS A 113 -5.99 -7.41 -0.88
CA CYS A 113 -5.51 -6.29 -0.10
C CYS A 113 -6.49 -5.92 1.01
N ARG A 114 -7.78 -5.82 0.68
CA ARG A 114 -8.82 -5.53 1.67
C ARG A 114 -8.87 -6.61 2.75
N THR A 115 -8.78 -7.86 2.35
CA THR A 115 -8.84 -8.99 3.29
C THR A 115 -7.66 -8.96 4.27
N ILE A 116 -6.45 -8.72 3.77
CA ILE A 116 -5.26 -8.67 4.61
C ILE A 116 -5.33 -7.49 5.58
N LEU A 117 -5.70 -6.32 5.10
CA LEU A 117 -5.79 -5.13 5.97
C LEU A 117 -6.90 -5.29 7.00
N ARG A 118 -8.03 -5.86 6.59
CA ARG A 118 -9.13 -6.12 7.53
C ARG A 118 -8.71 -7.13 8.60
N GLY A 119 -7.94 -8.16 8.22
CA GLY A 119 -7.42 -9.15 9.17
C GLY A 119 -6.42 -8.56 10.15
N ALA A 120 -5.74 -7.48 9.80
CA ALA A 120 -4.78 -6.79 10.66
C ALA A 120 -5.45 -5.70 11.52
N ALA A 121 -6.73 -5.43 11.32
CA ALA A 121 -7.44 -4.34 11.97
C ALA A 121 -7.97 -4.74 13.34
N THR A 122 -8.08 -3.75 14.23
CA THR A 122 -8.80 -3.91 15.48
C THR A 122 -10.30 -3.94 15.17
N ARG A 123 -11.12 -4.24 16.20
CA ARG A 123 -12.57 -4.16 16.03
C ARG A 123 -12.99 -2.79 15.50
N GLN A 124 -12.42 -1.73 16.06
CA GLN A 124 -12.70 -0.37 15.63
C GLN A 124 -12.29 -0.14 14.17
N GLY A 125 -11.13 -0.68 13.78
CA GLY A 125 -10.67 -0.62 12.41
C GLY A 125 -11.60 -1.36 11.45
N ILE A 126 -12.05 -2.55 11.82
CA ILE A 126 -12.98 -3.33 11.02
C ILE A 126 -14.28 -2.54 10.79
N GLU A 127 -14.79 -1.92 11.83
CA GLU A 127 -16.00 -1.10 11.71
C GLU A 127 -15.81 0.04 10.71
N ARG A 128 -14.63 0.68 10.72
CA ARG A 128 -14.30 1.73 9.76
C ARG A 128 -14.24 1.21 8.34
N ILE A 129 -13.60 0.06 8.14
CA ILE A 129 -13.48 -0.57 6.82
C ILE A 129 -14.87 -0.93 6.27
N ASP A 130 -15.69 -1.57 7.08
CA ASP A 130 -16.98 -2.09 6.65
C ASP A 130 -18.01 -0.99 6.43
N ARG A 131 -17.90 0.11 7.16
CA ARG A 131 -18.83 1.24 7.04
C ARG A 131 -18.66 1.98 5.73
N LYS A 132 -17.44 1.96 5.17
CA LYS A 132 -17.12 2.70 3.98
C LYS A 132 -17.65 1.99 2.74
N ARG A 133 -18.38 2.72 1.94
CA ARG A 133 -18.95 2.21 0.70
C ARG A 133 -18.38 2.95 -0.49
#